data_e6b5ba462c766270c10f8c758ccbfebf
#
_entry.id   e6b5ba462c766270c10f8c758ccbfebf
#
_cell.length_a   1.000
_cell.length_b   1.000
_cell.length_c   1.000
_cell.angle_alpha   90.00
_cell.angle_beta   90.00
_cell.angle_gamma   90.00
#
_symmetry.space_group_name_H-M   'P 1'
#
loop_
_entity.id
_entity.type
_entity.pdbx_description
1 polymer ?
#
loop_
_entity_poly.entity_id
_entity_poly.type
_entity_poly.pdbx_seq_one_letter_code
_entity_poly.pdbx_strand_id
1 'polypeptide(L)'
;MGLITPLYDDLWNEYLVWSALVGLFTFGWLYHHSFFYRSEDGENPNVDDLKVGVFPAHYDNMKLEITWTVVPFILIVYLTFISWAPLDNIWSAANAEDGSFGDECVVGESSNLIFNQSEGLYEANCYHEIGISGKQWVWSFDCYDLDADICDTGFAQIEGRDSPLISLKAGEAYLAIMTSEDVTHAPWFVSLGIKEDTQPGQVTTQWVLADEVEDFLLLCTEYCGDDHAYMIAGVNVHA
;
A
#
# COMPACT_ATOMS: atom_id res chain seq x y z
N MET A 1 5.81 -4.92 14.34
CA MET A 1 5.55 -3.63 13.64
C MET A 1 6.37 -3.69 12.37
N GLY A 2 5.70 -3.91 11.26
CA GLY A 2 6.34 -4.40 10.03
C GLY A 2 7.29 -3.41 9.37
N LEU A 3 7.91 -3.94 8.42
CA LEU A 3 8.88 -3.52 7.42
C LEU A 3 8.91 -2.10 6.92
N ILE A 4 7.82 -1.39 7.04
CA ILE A 4 7.63 -0.08 6.41
C ILE A 4 7.87 1.02 7.42
N THR A 5 8.11 0.66 8.69
CA THR A 5 7.87 1.56 9.81
C THR A 5 8.68 2.86 9.76
N PRO A 6 10.02 2.90 9.61
CA PRO A 6 10.72 4.18 9.66
C PRO A 6 10.46 5.06 8.42
N LEU A 7 10.54 4.48 7.22
CA LEU A 7 10.30 5.22 5.97
C LEU A 7 8.84 5.62 5.81
N TYR A 8 7.91 4.74 6.20
CA TYR A 8 6.49 5.02 6.20
C TYR A 8 6.11 6.10 7.21
N ASP A 9 6.61 6.02 8.44
CA ASP A 9 6.30 6.99 9.49
C ASP A 9 6.80 8.40 9.13
N ASP A 10 7.99 8.51 8.58
CA ASP A 10 8.51 9.78 8.09
C ASP A 10 7.67 10.34 6.95
N LEU A 11 7.34 9.51 5.95
CA LEU A 11 6.48 9.89 4.85
C LEU A 11 5.07 10.25 5.32
N TRP A 12 4.48 9.46 6.23
CA TRP A 12 3.18 9.72 6.84
C TRP A 12 3.13 11.07 7.55
N ASN A 13 4.15 11.40 8.35
CA ASN A 13 4.23 12.66 9.05
C ASN A 13 4.31 13.86 8.08
N GLU A 14 5.09 13.75 7.01
CA GLU A 14 5.12 14.78 5.96
C GLU A 14 3.76 14.97 5.30
N TYR A 15 3.10 13.89 4.90
CA TYR A 15 1.75 13.95 4.31
C TYR A 15 0.72 14.52 5.27
N LEU A 16 0.79 14.20 6.57
CA LEU A 16 -0.10 14.78 7.59
C LEU A 16 0.06 16.28 7.70
N VAL A 17 1.29 16.80 7.72
CA VAL A 17 1.56 18.24 7.78
C VAL A 17 0.96 18.94 6.57
N TRP A 18 1.25 18.47 5.37
CA TRP A 18 0.71 19.06 4.13
C TRP A 18 -0.81 18.93 4.03
N SER A 19 -1.36 17.78 4.43
CA SER A 19 -2.83 17.59 4.47
C SER A 19 -3.51 18.55 5.44
N ALA A 20 -2.92 18.78 6.62
CA ALA A 20 -3.44 19.73 7.59
C ALA A 20 -3.39 21.17 7.05
N LEU A 21 -2.29 21.58 6.42
CA LEU A 21 -2.16 22.93 5.82
C LEU A 21 -3.18 23.16 4.69
N VAL A 22 -3.28 22.21 3.76
CA VAL A 22 -4.25 22.27 2.65
C VAL A 22 -5.68 22.24 3.18
N GLY A 23 -5.95 21.34 4.14
CA GLY A 23 -7.27 21.22 4.77
C GLY A 23 -7.68 22.51 5.49
N LEU A 24 -6.83 23.08 6.33
CA LEU A 24 -7.09 24.33 7.03
C LEU A 24 -7.36 25.49 6.06
N PHE A 25 -6.56 25.60 5.00
CA PHE A 25 -6.78 26.60 3.96
C PHE A 25 -8.12 26.39 3.26
N THR A 26 -8.38 25.18 2.78
CA THR A 26 -9.58 24.87 1.98
C THR A 26 -10.86 25.00 2.81
N PHE A 27 -10.91 24.39 3.99
CA PHE A 27 -12.06 24.48 4.88
C PHE A 27 -12.24 25.87 5.45
N GLY A 28 -11.16 26.57 5.81
CA GLY A 28 -11.20 27.95 6.27
C GLY A 28 -11.80 28.87 5.20
N TRP A 29 -11.36 28.71 3.96
CA TRP A 29 -11.92 29.46 2.83
C TRP A 29 -13.39 29.12 2.59
N LEU A 30 -13.76 27.84 2.58
CA LEU A 30 -15.13 27.40 2.39
C LEU A 30 -16.06 27.93 3.49
N TYR A 31 -15.67 27.81 4.76
CA TYR A 31 -16.46 28.32 5.88
C TYR A 31 -16.58 29.83 5.84
N HIS A 32 -15.48 30.54 5.54
CA HIS A 32 -15.52 32.00 5.38
C HIS A 32 -16.57 32.39 4.34
N HIS A 33 -16.56 31.80 3.16
CA HIS A 33 -17.54 32.10 2.12
C HIS A 33 -18.97 31.71 2.53
N SER A 34 -19.16 30.57 3.16
CA SER A 34 -20.48 30.09 3.60
C SER A 34 -21.10 31.00 4.67
N PHE A 35 -20.31 31.61 5.54
CA PHE A 35 -20.83 32.47 6.58
C PHE A 35 -20.98 33.93 6.14
N PHE A 36 -20.01 34.46 5.39
CA PHE A 36 -20.00 35.90 5.06
C PHE A 36 -20.76 36.24 3.77
N TYR A 37 -20.98 35.28 2.89
CA TYR A 37 -21.66 35.50 1.61
C TYR A 37 -22.99 34.76 1.51
N ARG A 38 -23.57 34.33 2.62
CA ARG A 38 -24.93 33.76 2.63
C ARG A 38 -25.99 34.86 2.52
N SER A 39 -27.06 34.61 1.77
CA SER A 39 -28.26 35.44 1.77
C SER A 39 -29.03 35.27 3.08
N GLU A 40 -29.40 36.34 3.76
CA GLU A 40 -30.14 36.28 5.03
C GLU A 40 -31.61 35.88 4.82
N ASP A 41 -32.21 36.22 3.69
CA ASP A 41 -33.63 36.08 3.43
C ASP A 41 -33.98 34.99 2.41
N GLY A 42 -33.02 34.21 1.96
CA GLY A 42 -33.20 33.17 0.89
C GLY A 42 -33.51 33.81 -0.47
N GLU A 43 -33.66 35.09 -0.56
CA GLU A 43 -33.76 35.84 -1.81
C GLU A 43 -32.38 36.31 -2.23
N ASN A 44 -31.94 35.97 -3.43
CA ASN A 44 -30.76 36.58 -4.00
C ASN A 44 -31.18 37.93 -4.61
N PRO A 45 -30.87 39.07 -3.99
CA PRO A 45 -31.32 40.36 -4.43
C PRO A 45 -30.87 40.77 -5.85
N ASN A 46 -29.93 39.99 -6.40
CA ASN A 46 -29.38 40.23 -7.74
C ASN A 46 -29.94 39.32 -8.82
N VAL A 47 -30.84 38.40 -8.48
CA VAL A 47 -31.42 37.47 -9.51
C VAL A 47 -32.34 38.21 -10.47
N ASP A 48 -33.14 39.15 -9.97
CA ASP A 48 -34.07 39.97 -10.76
C ASP A 48 -33.35 41.02 -11.63
N ASP A 49 -32.12 41.40 -11.24
CA ASP A 49 -31.27 42.32 -11.99
C ASP A 49 -30.39 41.63 -13.04
N LEU A 50 -30.35 40.31 -13.07
CA LEU A 50 -29.60 39.55 -14.06
C LEU A 50 -30.31 39.59 -15.42
N LYS A 51 -29.82 40.42 -16.32
CA LYS A 51 -30.26 40.41 -17.73
C LYS A 51 -29.65 39.23 -18.43
N VAL A 52 -30.50 38.43 -19.07
CA VAL A 52 -30.07 37.28 -19.90
C VAL A 52 -29.08 37.77 -20.96
N GLY A 53 -27.90 37.13 -21.00
CA GLY A 53 -26.82 37.47 -21.93
C GLY A 53 -25.85 38.55 -21.46
N VAL A 54 -26.00 39.10 -20.25
CA VAL A 54 -25.01 39.99 -19.66
C VAL A 54 -24.05 39.15 -18.76
N PHE A 55 -22.81 39.06 -19.18
CA PHE A 55 -21.76 38.40 -18.41
C PHE A 55 -21.08 39.37 -17.44
N PRO A 56 -20.55 38.91 -16.27
CA PRO A 56 -19.79 39.76 -15.37
C PRO A 56 -18.62 40.41 -16.09
N ALA A 57 -18.34 41.68 -15.77
CA ALA A 57 -17.24 42.43 -16.37
C ALA A 57 -15.85 41.86 -15.99
N HIS A 58 -15.80 41.09 -14.88
CA HIS A 58 -14.60 40.41 -14.40
C HIS A 58 -14.89 38.92 -14.28
N TYR A 59 -14.71 38.20 -15.37
CA TYR A 59 -14.95 36.77 -15.48
C TYR A 59 -13.66 35.93 -15.44
N ASP A 60 -12.50 36.57 -15.53
CA ASP A 60 -11.20 35.93 -15.43
C ASP A 60 -10.26 36.68 -14.49
N ASN A 61 -9.33 35.95 -13.92
CA ASN A 61 -8.20 36.52 -13.18
C ASN A 61 -6.98 35.63 -13.42
N MET A 62 -6.24 35.95 -14.47
CA MET A 62 -5.07 35.19 -14.90
C MET A 62 -4.06 34.93 -13.77
N LYS A 63 -3.87 35.89 -12.84
CA LYS A 63 -2.93 35.69 -11.72
C LYS A 63 -3.45 34.63 -10.75
N LEU A 64 -4.73 34.66 -10.45
CA LEU A 64 -5.37 33.70 -9.58
C LEU A 64 -5.40 32.30 -10.23
N GLU A 65 -5.70 32.24 -11.52
CA GLU A 65 -5.74 31.00 -12.31
C GLU A 65 -4.36 30.33 -12.36
N ILE A 66 -3.32 31.08 -12.65
CA ILE A 66 -1.94 30.56 -12.62
C ILE A 66 -1.59 30.11 -11.19
N THR A 67 -1.96 30.87 -10.16
CA THR A 67 -1.60 30.53 -8.77
C THR A 67 -2.22 29.22 -8.34
N TRP A 68 -3.52 29.00 -8.57
CA TRP A 68 -4.18 27.75 -8.15
C TRP A 68 -3.82 26.55 -9.02
N THR A 69 -3.21 26.75 -10.18
CA THR A 69 -2.66 25.68 -11.01
C THR A 69 -1.24 25.33 -10.59
N VAL A 70 -0.37 26.35 -10.45
CA VAL A 70 1.07 26.16 -10.22
C VAL A 70 1.36 25.71 -8.79
N VAL A 71 0.68 26.28 -7.78
CA VAL A 71 0.96 25.95 -6.37
C VAL A 71 0.64 24.49 -6.05
N PRO A 72 -0.56 23.95 -6.37
CA PRO A 72 -0.83 22.53 -6.17
C PRO A 72 0.07 21.62 -7.02
N PHE A 73 0.41 22.03 -8.24
CA PHE A 73 1.32 21.27 -9.09
C PHE A 73 2.70 21.11 -8.45
N ILE A 74 3.28 22.19 -7.91
CA ILE A 74 4.57 22.12 -7.20
C ILE A 74 4.47 21.20 -5.97
N LEU A 75 3.36 21.26 -5.22
CA LEU A 75 3.14 20.37 -4.09
C LEU A 75 3.08 18.90 -4.54
N ILE A 76 2.36 18.60 -5.63
CA ILE A 76 2.29 17.22 -6.17
C ILE A 76 3.69 16.73 -6.58
N VAL A 77 4.47 17.54 -7.27
CA VAL A 77 5.84 17.19 -7.66
C VAL A 77 6.71 16.91 -6.43
N TYR A 78 6.61 17.75 -5.41
CA TYR A 78 7.32 17.54 -4.16
C TYR A 78 6.91 16.23 -3.46
N LEU A 79 5.59 15.99 -3.29
CA LEU A 79 5.08 14.77 -2.67
C LEU A 79 5.48 13.51 -3.47
N THR A 80 5.45 13.57 -4.79
CA THR A 80 5.93 12.48 -5.65
C THR A 80 7.41 12.20 -5.42
N PHE A 81 8.22 13.26 -5.34
CA PHE A 81 9.66 13.13 -5.13
C PHE A 81 10.00 12.46 -3.79
N ILE A 82 9.37 12.85 -2.69
CA ILE A 82 9.61 12.25 -1.37
C ILE A 82 9.06 10.82 -1.25
N SER A 83 8.04 10.48 -2.06
CA SER A 83 7.44 9.14 -2.08
C SER A 83 8.24 8.14 -2.92
N TRP A 84 9.17 8.62 -3.75
CA TRP A 84 9.89 7.77 -4.70
C TRP A 84 10.74 6.72 -4.01
N ALA A 85 11.55 7.12 -3.02
CA ALA A 85 12.43 6.20 -2.34
C ALA A 85 11.68 5.10 -1.54
N PRO A 86 10.64 5.41 -0.73
CA PRO A 86 9.81 4.38 -0.11
C PRO A 86 9.14 3.43 -1.10
N LEU A 87 8.66 3.96 -2.23
CA LEU A 87 8.05 3.15 -3.27
C LEU A 87 9.06 2.20 -3.92
N ASP A 88 10.24 2.71 -4.24
CA ASP A 88 11.33 1.94 -4.82
C ASP A 88 11.75 0.79 -3.89
N ASN A 89 11.82 1.02 -2.60
CA ASN A 89 12.10 -0.01 -1.59
C ASN A 89 11.08 -1.14 -1.57
N ILE A 90 9.79 -0.85 -1.76
CA ILE A 90 8.75 -1.88 -1.76
C ILE A 90 8.78 -2.70 -3.05
N TRP A 91 9.07 -2.06 -4.17
CA TRP A 91 8.95 -2.68 -5.50
C TRP A 91 10.26 -3.18 -6.07
N SER A 92 11.36 -2.52 -5.72
CA SER A 92 12.69 -2.78 -6.30
C SER A 92 13.70 -3.24 -5.24
N ALA A 93 13.31 -3.32 -3.96
CA ALA A 93 14.21 -3.71 -2.85
C ALA A 93 14.96 -5.00 -3.12
N ALA A 94 14.51 -5.70 -4.10
CA ALA A 94 15.04 -6.94 -4.55
C ALA A 94 15.56 -6.91 -5.96
N ASN A 95 15.66 -5.78 -6.58
CA ASN A 95 16.41 -5.72 -7.83
C ASN A 95 17.86 -5.96 -7.53
N ALA A 96 18.26 -7.19 -7.76
CA ALA A 96 19.61 -7.68 -7.72
C ALA A 96 20.62 -6.91 -8.60
N GLU A 97 20.21 -5.83 -9.25
CA GLU A 97 21.11 -4.95 -10.00
C GLU A 97 22.10 -4.23 -9.07
N ASP A 98 21.72 -3.97 -7.83
CA ASP A 98 22.62 -3.43 -6.80
C ASP A 98 23.17 -4.48 -5.83
N GLY A 99 22.68 -5.73 -5.94
CA GLY A 99 23.16 -6.86 -5.13
C GLY A 99 22.59 -6.93 -3.71
N SER A 100 21.51 -6.17 -3.40
CA SER A 100 20.97 -6.10 -2.03
C SER A 100 20.34 -7.40 -1.53
N PHE A 101 19.79 -8.25 -2.44
CA PHE A 101 19.19 -9.55 -2.06
C PHE A 101 19.87 -10.78 -2.69
N GLY A 102 20.92 -10.61 -3.47
CA GLY A 102 21.63 -11.75 -4.06
C GLY A 102 20.76 -12.62 -4.98
N ASP A 103 21.13 -13.90 -5.06
CA ASP A 103 20.41 -14.94 -5.77
C ASP A 103 19.45 -15.67 -4.83
N GLU A 104 18.67 -16.63 -5.36
CA GLU A 104 17.88 -17.56 -4.55
C GLU A 104 18.78 -18.33 -3.58
N CYS A 105 18.35 -18.47 -2.32
CA CYS A 105 19.09 -19.21 -1.30
C CYS A 105 19.19 -20.70 -1.68
N VAL A 106 20.34 -21.30 -1.46
CA VAL A 106 20.44 -22.76 -1.56
C VAL A 106 19.76 -23.42 -0.35
N VAL A 107 19.30 -24.65 -0.51
CA VAL A 107 18.60 -25.39 0.56
C VAL A 107 19.43 -25.40 1.85
N GLY A 108 18.81 -24.95 2.95
CA GLY A 108 19.45 -24.85 4.28
C GLY A 108 20.28 -23.60 4.51
N GLU A 109 20.34 -22.68 3.57
CA GLU A 109 20.93 -21.36 3.73
C GLU A 109 19.92 -20.37 4.34
N SER A 110 20.37 -19.47 5.21
CA SER A 110 19.56 -18.37 5.74
C SER A 110 19.82 -17.10 4.93
N SER A 111 18.76 -16.37 4.62
CA SER A 111 18.86 -15.10 3.91
C SER A 111 19.48 -13.99 4.76
N ASN A 112 19.41 -14.10 6.09
CA ASN A 112 19.93 -13.12 7.05
C ASN A 112 19.42 -11.70 6.76
N LEU A 113 18.10 -11.54 6.72
CA LEU A 113 17.44 -10.26 6.49
C LEU A 113 17.79 -9.25 7.59
N ILE A 114 18.29 -8.10 7.21
CA ILE A 114 18.62 -6.99 8.12
C ILE A 114 18.08 -5.68 7.56
N PHE A 115 17.66 -4.78 8.45
CA PHE A 115 17.33 -3.40 8.09
C PHE A 115 18.53 -2.48 8.28
N ASN A 116 19.05 -1.93 7.20
CA ASN A 116 20.13 -0.95 7.23
C ASN A 116 19.56 0.44 7.53
N GLN A 117 19.67 0.86 8.79
CA GLN A 117 19.14 2.16 9.25
C GLN A 117 19.82 3.36 8.58
N SER A 118 21.03 3.23 8.07
CA SER A 118 21.75 4.35 7.44
C SER A 118 21.25 4.63 6.01
N GLU A 119 20.79 3.61 5.33
CA GLU A 119 20.29 3.69 3.96
C GLU A 119 18.76 3.62 3.89
N GLY A 120 18.11 3.18 4.98
CA GLY A 120 16.67 2.98 5.03
C GLY A 120 16.21 1.79 4.18
N LEU A 121 17.09 0.83 3.92
CA LEU A 121 16.88 -0.32 3.04
C LEU A 121 16.99 -1.64 3.79
N TYR A 122 16.29 -2.65 3.30
CA TYR A 122 16.52 -4.04 3.71
C TYR A 122 17.60 -4.67 2.86
N GLU A 123 18.44 -5.45 3.50
CA GLU A 123 19.51 -6.22 2.86
C GLU A 123 19.39 -7.68 3.27
N ALA A 124 19.64 -8.59 2.35
CA ALA A 124 19.74 -10.01 2.61
C ALA A 124 20.81 -10.63 1.71
N ASN A 125 21.38 -11.78 2.13
CA ASN A 125 22.41 -12.48 1.36
C ASN A 125 21.82 -13.20 0.14
N CYS A 126 20.57 -13.66 0.27
CA CYS A 126 19.81 -14.39 -0.72
C CYS A 126 18.31 -14.29 -0.37
N TYR A 127 17.42 -14.89 -1.14
CA TYR A 127 16.00 -14.94 -0.85
C TYR A 127 15.42 -16.38 -1.04
N HIS A 128 14.32 -16.66 -0.37
CA HIS A 128 13.54 -17.88 -0.52
C HIS A 128 12.33 -17.64 -1.41
N GLU A 129 12.02 -18.58 -2.31
CA GLU A 129 10.77 -18.50 -3.07
C GLU A 129 9.62 -19.18 -2.33
N ILE A 130 8.45 -18.56 -2.34
CA ILE A 130 7.20 -19.15 -1.85
C ILE A 130 6.09 -18.94 -2.88
N GLY A 131 5.20 -19.92 -3.01
CA GLY A 131 4.06 -19.87 -3.93
C GLY A 131 2.80 -19.40 -3.21
N ILE A 132 2.03 -18.49 -3.85
CA ILE A 132 0.69 -18.09 -3.40
C ILE A 132 -0.27 -18.19 -4.56
N SER A 133 -1.34 -18.97 -4.40
CA SER A 133 -2.41 -19.08 -5.39
C SER A 133 -3.75 -18.69 -4.80
N GLY A 134 -4.47 -17.82 -5.51
CA GLY A 134 -5.85 -17.42 -5.20
C GLY A 134 -6.86 -18.23 -5.99
N LYS A 135 -7.93 -18.66 -5.31
CA LYS A 135 -9.13 -19.25 -5.92
C LYS A 135 -10.33 -18.86 -5.07
N GLN A 136 -11.49 -18.61 -5.67
CA GLN A 136 -12.73 -18.24 -4.96
C GLN A 136 -13.12 -19.32 -3.94
N TRP A 137 -12.98 -19.11 -2.67
CA TRP A 137 -12.55 -17.96 -1.86
C TRP A 137 -11.53 -18.47 -0.83
N VAL A 138 -10.46 -19.06 -1.31
CA VAL A 138 -9.42 -19.70 -0.53
C VAL A 138 -8.03 -19.35 -1.07
N TRP A 139 -7.08 -19.19 -0.17
CA TRP A 139 -5.66 -19.09 -0.48
C TRP A 139 -5.00 -20.46 -0.42
N SER A 140 -4.07 -20.72 -1.29
CA SER A 140 -3.17 -21.89 -1.26
C SER A 140 -1.73 -21.41 -1.23
N PHE A 141 -0.94 -22.04 -0.40
CA PHE A 141 0.48 -21.73 -0.23
C PHE A 141 1.35 -22.90 -0.61
N ASP A 142 2.54 -22.64 -1.12
CA ASP A 142 3.57 -23.61 -1.43
C ASP A 142 4.91 -23.10 -0.92
N CYS A 143 5.57 -23.89 -0.09
CA CYS A 143 6.92 -23.62 0.40
C CYS A 143 8.00 -24.22 -0.50
N TYR A 144 7.61 -24.87 -1.61
CA TYR A 144 8.51 -25.60 -2.51
C TYR A 144 9.43 -26.58 -1.74
N ASP A 145 10.73 -26.51 -1.98
CA ASP A 145 11.72 -27.40 -1.36
C ASP A 145 12.33 -26.82 -0.06
N LEU A 146 11.69 -25.80 0.55
CA LEU A 146 12.19 -25.19 1.77
C LEU A 146 12.02 -26.11 2.98
N ASP A 147 12.96 -26.04 3.90
CA ASP A 147 12.86 -26.71 5.20
C ASP A 147 11.66 -26.16 5.98
N ALA A 148 10.95 -27.01 6.72
CA ALA A 148 9.77 -26.61 7.51
C ALA A 148 10.09 -25.57 8.61
N ASP A 149 11.35 -25.38 8.96
CA ASP A 149 11.81 -24.30 9.84
C ASP A 149 11.87 -22.93 9.14
N ILE A 150 11.98 -22.91 7.82
CA ILE A 150 12.00 -21.70 7.00
C ILE A 150 10.59 -21.33 6.54
N CYS A 151 9.87 -22.31 6.00
CA CYS A 151 8.49 -22.13 5.54
C CYS A 151 7.70 -23.42 5.78
N ASP A 152 6.51 -23.30 6.35
CA ASP A 152 5.57 -24.41 6.52
C ASP A 152 4.13 -23.94 6.20
N THR A 153 3.28 -24.88 5.81
CA THR A 153 1.88 -24.60 5.48
C THR A 153 0.94 -25.47 6.30
N GLY A 154 -0.20 -24.91 6.66
CA GLY A 154 -1.16 -25.62 7.48
C GLY A 154 -2.52 -24.95 7.48
N PHE A 155 -3.25 -25.16 8.56
CA PHE A 155 -4.55 -24.53 8.82
C PHE A 155 -4.60 -23.99 10.25
N ALA A 156 -5.30 -22.87 10.40
CA ALA A 156 -5.57 -22.25 11.69
C ALA A 156 -7.07 -21.97 11.85
N GLN A 157 -7.53 -21.96 13.09
CA GLN A 157 -8.89 -21.52 13.41
C GLN A 157 -8.94 -19.98 13.43
N ILE A 158 -9.51 -19.38 12.40
CA ILE A 158 -9.70 -17.93 12.30
C ILE A 158 -11.21 -17.66 12.29
N GLU A 159 -11.69 -16.91 13.27
CA GLU A 159 -13.11 -16.60 13.43
C GLU A 159 -14.04 -17.83 13.41
N GLY A 160 -13.56 -18.96 13.92
CA GLY A 160 -14.30 -20.24 13.98
C GLY A 160 -14.34 -21.01 12.66
N ARG A 161 -13.48 -20.69 11.71
CA ARG A 161 -13.31 -21.38 10.43
C ARG A 161 -11.90 -21.94 10.31
N ASP A 162 -11.78 -23.10 9.66
CA ASP A 162 -10.49 -23.62 9.23
C ASP A 162 -10.01 -22.79 8.04
N SER A 163 -9.02 -21.95 8.28
CA SER A 163 -8.43 -21.09 7.25
C SER A 163 -6.99 -21.51 6.95
N PRO A 164 -6.52 -21.39 5.71
CA PRO A 164 -5.13 -21.66 5.37
C PRO A 164 -4.16 -20.84 6.23
N LEU A 165 -3.02 -21.42 6.53
CA LEU A 165 -1.94 -20.80 7.30
C LEU A 165 -0.63 -20.99 6.54
N ILE A 166 0.15 -19.93 6.44
CA ILE A 166 1.56 -19.99 6.11
C ILE A 166 2.40 -19.60 7.31
N SER A 167 3.43 -20.39 7.61
CA SER A 167 4.40 -20.12 8.68
C SER A 167 5.72 -19.77 8.06
N LEU A 168 6.28 -18.62 8.42
CA LEU A 168 7.52 -18.07 7.88
C LEU A 168 8.51 -17.84 9.02
N LYS A 169 9.79 -18.00 8.79
CA LYS A 169 10.82 -17.72 9.78
C LYS A 169 11.17 -16.24 9.79
N ALA A 170 11.27 -15.67 10.99
CA ALA A 170 11.72 -14.29 11.18
C ALA A 170 13.20 -14.12 10.80
N GLY A 171 13.54 -12.96 10.24
CA GLY A 171 14.87 -12.67 9.75
C GLY A 171 15.20 -13.26 8.38
N GLU A 172 14.18 -13.71 7.65
CA GLU A 172 14.31 -14.26 6.30
C GLU A 172 13.59 -13.38 5.26
N ALA A 173 14.16 -13.30 4.06
CA ALA A 173 13.59 -12.63 2.91
C ALA A 173 12.89 -13.63 1.98
N TYR A 174 11.65 -13.37 1.62
CA TYR A 174 10.88 -14.22 0.73
C TYR A 174 10.42 -13.46 -0.49
N LEU A 175 10.52 -14.10 -1.66
CA LEU A 175 9.86 -13.68 -2.89
C LEU A 175 8.61 -14.51 -3.09
N ALA A 176 7.44 -13.92 -2.93
CA ALA A 176 6.18 -14.59 -3.22
C ALA A 176 5.93 -14.61 -4.73
N ILE A 177 5.84 -15.80 -5.30
CA ILE A 177 5.44 -16.04 -6.68
C ILE A 177 3.94 -16.29 -6.67
N MET A 178 3.18 -15.37 -7.26
CA MET A 178 1.73 -15.32 -7.07
C MET A 178 0.97 -15.52 -8.36
N THR A 179 -0.15 -16.24 -8.29
CA THR A 179 -1.05 -16.47 -9.42
C THR A 179 -2.50 -16.62 -8.95
N SER A 180 -3.43 -16.62 -9.88
CA SER A 180 -4.84 -16.93 -9.63
C SER A 180 -5.33 -18.04 -10.55
N GLU A 181 -6.22 -18.89 -10.04
CA GLU A 181 -6.84 -19.98 -10.81
C GLU A 181 -8.13 -19.55 -11.52
N ASP A 182 -8.76 -18.43 -11.11
CA ASP A 182 -10.09 -18.06 -11.60
C ASP A 182 -10.26 -16.56 -11.89
N VAL A 183 -10.34 -15.70 -10.88
CA VAL A 183 -10.52 -14.25 -11.01
C VAL A 183 -9.35 -13.51 -10.36
N THR A 184 -9.29 -12.22 -10.52
CA THR A 184 -8.27 -11.41 -9.81
C THR A 184 -8.53 -11.41 -8.30
N HIS A 185 -7.49 -11.64 -7.53
CA HIS A 185 -7.42 -11.49 -6.08
C HIS A 185 -6.23 -10.61 -5.74
N ALA A 186 -6.14 -10.11 -4.52
CA ALA A 186 -4.95 -9.41 -4.04
C ALA A 186 -4.65 -9.80 -2.59
N PRO A 187 -3.62 -10.62 -2.34
CA PRO A 187 -3.20 -10.95 -0.99
C PRO A 187 -2.58 -9.73 -0.32
N TRP A 188 -3.20 -9.27 0.74
CA TRP A 188 -2.69 -8.21 1.59
C TRP A 188 -2.14 -8.79 2.88
N PHE A 189 -0.83 -8.71 3.05
CA PHE A 189 -0.14 -9.02 4.30
C PHE A 189 -0.31 -7.84 5.25
N VAL A 190 -1.30 -7.93 6.16
CA VAL A 190 -1.81 -6.77 6.91
C VAL A 190 -0.72 -6.08 7.72
N SER A 191 0.05 -6.83 8.52
CA SER A 191 1.13 -6.25 9.34
C SER A 191 2.29 -5.73 8.53
N LEU A 192 2.59 -6.36 7.40
CA LEU A 192 3.67 -5.93 6.51
C LEU A 192 3.26 -4.74 5.63
N GLY A 193 1.96 -4.45 5.52
CA GLY A 193 1.42 -3.34 4.73
C GLY A 193 1.63 -3.49 3.22
N ILE A 194 1.92 -4.69 2.74
CA ILE A 194 2.20 -5.00 1.33
C ILE A 194 1.05 -5.76 0.69
N LYS A 195 0.78 -5.47 -0.56
CA LYS A 195 -0.18 -6.20 -1.41
C LYS A 195 0.16 -6.05 -2.87
N GLU A 196 -0.15 -7.07 -3.66
CA GLU A 196 -0.03 -7.08 -5.11
C GLU A 196 -1.16 -7.93 -5.71
N ASP A 197 -1.62 -7.61 -6.89
CA ASP A 197 -2.69 -8.36 -7.56
C ASP A 197 -2.19 -9.74 -8.03
N THR A 198 -3.02 -10.76 -7.84
CA THR A 198 -2.86 -12.07 -8.46
C THR A 198 -3.89 -12.22 -9.58
N GLN A 199 -3.43 -12.42 -10.81
CA GLN A 199 -4.30 -12.44 -11.98
C GLN A 199 -4.27 -13.81 -12.67
N PRO A 200 -5.41 -14.28 -13.23
CA PRO A 200 -5.45 -15.52 -14.00
C PRO A 200 -4.52 -15.47 -15.21
N GLY A 201 -3.69 -16.50 -15.33
CA GLY A 201 -2.78 -16.65 -16.47
C GLY A 201 -1.56 -15.72 -16.46
N GLN A 202 -1.35 -14.99 -15.37
CA GLN A 202 -0.16 -14.17 -15.14
C GLN A 202 0.51 -14.60 -13.85
N VAL A 203 1.82 -14.37 -13.76
CA VAL A 203 2.59 -14.49 -12.54
C VAL A 203 2.97 -13.10 -12.10
N THR A 204 2.65 -12.76 -10.86
CA THR A 204 3.08 -11.54 -10.20
C THR A 204 4.00 -11.89 -9.04
N THR A 205 4.80 -10.95 -8.57
CA THR A 205 5.74 -11.18 -7.49
C THR A 205 5.61 -10.10 -6.44
N GLN A 206 5.81 -10.49 -5.18
CA GLN A 206 5.79 -9.58 -4.05
C GLN A 206 6.87 -9.99 -3.06
N TRP A 207 7.63 -9.01 -2.58
CA TRP A 207 8.57 -9.25 -1.47
C TRP A 207 7.84 -9.35 -0.15
N VAL A 208 8.12 -10.41 0.58
CA VAL A 208 7.65 -10.66 1.94
C VAL A 208 8.88 -10.73 2.82
N LEU A 209 9.14 -9.64 3.52
CA LEU A 209 10.32 -9.50 4.36
C LEU A 209 9.86 -9.64 5.83
N ALA A 210 10.02 -10.79 6.41
CA ALA A 210 9.55 -11.15 7.74
C ALA A 210 10.63 -10.84 8.79
N ASP A 211 10.72 -9.61 9.27
CA ASP A 211 11.79 -9.17 10.19
C ASP A 211 11.47 -9.39 11.68
N GLU A 212 10.19 -9.46 12.05
CA GLU A 212 9.75 -9.63 13.44
C GLU A 212 8.83 -10.84 13.62
N VAL A 213 8.91 -11.46 14.79
CA VAL A 213 8.03 -12.57 15.18
C VAL A 213 6.64 -12.02 15.47
N GLU A 214 5.64 -12.40 14.67
CA GLU A 214 4.24 -11.98 14.84
C GLU A 214 3.25 -12.90 14.15
N ASP A 215 2.00 -12.87 14.60
CA ASP A 215 0.85 -13.51 13.95
C ASP A 215 -0.07 -12.43 13.37
N PHE A 216 -0.44 -12.56 12.10
CA PHE A 216 -1.38 -11.63 11.47
C PHE A 216 -2.21 -12.29 10.36
N LEU A 217 -3.11 -11.53 9.78
CA LEU A 217 -3.99 -12.00 8.71
C LEU A 217 -3.47 -11.63 7.33
N LEU A 218 -3.69 -12.52 6.38
CA LEU A 218 -3.65 -12.26 4.96
C LEU A 218 -5.08 -12.18 4.44
N LEU A 219 -5.46 -11.02 3.89
CA LEU A 219 -6.81 -10.73 3.43
C LEU A 219 -6.82 -10.58 1.91
N CYS A 220 -7.93 -10.96 1.28
CA CYS A 220 -8.17 -10.60 -0.11
C CYS A 220 -8.65 -9.14 -0.19
N THR A 221 -8.00 -8.32 -1.00
CA THR A 221 -8.31 -6.90 -1.15
C THR A 221 -8.71 -6.49 -2.57
N GLU A 222 -8.89 -7.46 -3.47
CA GLU A 222 -9.50 -7.25 -4.79
C GLU A 222 -10.83 -8.01 -4.86
N TYR A 223 -11.92 -7.33 -5.28
CA TYR A 223 -13.25 -7.94 -5.25
C TYR A 223 -13.31 -9.19 -6.13
N CYS A 224 -13.46 -10.34 -5.49
CA CYS A 224 -13.43 -11.65 -6.13
C CYS A 224 -14.76 -12.44 -6.07
N GLY A 225 -15.85 -11.81 -5.67
CA GLY A 225 -17.18 -12.44 -5.65
C GLY A 225 -17.85 -12.45 -4.28
N ASP A 226 -18.87 -13.31 -4.09
CA ASP A 226 -19.81 -13.25 -2.97
C ASP A 226 -19.15 -13.45 -1.59
N ASP A 227 -18.21 -14.38 -1.47
CA ASP A 227 -17.51 -14.66 -0.21
C ASP A 227 -16.13 -13.96 -0.12
N HIS A 228 -15.93 -12.89 -0.91
CA HIS A 228 -14.71 -12.08 -0.88
C HIS A 228 -14.25 -11.68 0.54
N ALA A 229 -15.19 -11.25 1.38
CA ALA A 229 -14.90 -10.84 2.76
C ALA A 229 -14.41 -11.99 3.68
N TYR A 230 -14.60 -13.23 3.26
CA TYR A 230 -14.20 -14.42 4.00
C TYR A 230 -12.98 -15.12 3.42
N MET A 231 -12.40 -14.59 2.36
CA MET A 231 -11.16 -15.08 1.78
C MET A 231 -9.96 -14.61 2.61
N ILE A 232 -9.73 -15.34 3.71
CA ILE A 232 -8.77 -14.99 4.77
C ILE A 232 -7.80 -16.16 4.95
N ALA A 233 -6.54 -15.85 5.23
CA ALA A 233 -5.55 -16.81 5.69
C ALA A 233 -4.79 -16.25 6.90
N GLY A 234 -4.15 -17.14 7.67
CA GLY A 234 -3.21 -16.78 8.72
C GLY A 234 -1.78 -16.67 8.18
N VAL A 235 -1.01 -15.77 8.76
CA VAL A 235 0.44 -15.70 8.62
C VAL A 235 1.04 -15.77 10.01
N ASN A 236 1.88 -16.76 10.25
CA ASN A 236 2.65 -16.91 11.47
C ASN A 236 4.11 -16.68 11.17
N VAL A 237 4.69 -15.63 11.71
CA VAL A 237 6.13 -15.38 11.64
C VAL A 237 6.75 -15.84 12.96
N HIS A 238 7.54 -16.90 12.92
CA HIS A 238 8.16 -17.53 14.09
C HIS A 238 9.68 -17.29 14.16
N ALA A 239 10.28 -17.58 15.32
CA ALA A 239 11.70 -17.37 15.57
C ALA A 239 12.59 -18.44 14.92
#